data_423990c361c9e289856a6b3cb3e3bfae
#
_entry.id   423990c361c9e289856a6b3cb3e3bfae
#
_cell.length_a   1.000
_cell.length_b   1.000
_cell.length_c   1.000
_cell.angle_alpha   90.00
_cell.angle_beta   90.00
_cell.angle_gamma   90.00
#
_symmetry.space_group_name_H-M   'P 1'
#
loop_
_entity.id
_entity.type
_entity.pdbx_description
1 polymer ?
#
loop_
_entity_poly.entity_id
_entity_poly.type
_entity_poly.pdbx_seq_one_letter_code
_entity_poly.pdbx_strand_id
1 'polypeptide(L)'
;MIYLNSGDDTMKKVVCLFLALTVLLTFVSCSNREIKVDPQEWGSFSPNKTTSYDNKYYALQTVNDNDYIVVTIYETETDEEVYSFSPARAYDFWGICWESDTYNIWIQSSDIGDYCYKYDNDTWILDEEAEMPDYIITRHELQFGSE
;
A
#
# COMPACT_ATOMS: atom_id res chain seq x y z
N MET A 1 -23.83 11.46 67.88
CA MET A 1 -22.42 11.47 67.44
C MET A 1 -22.32 10.56 66.23
N ILE A 2 -22.34 11.12 65.03
CA ILE A 2 -22.38 10.36 63.77
C ILE A 2 -20.99 10.45 63.14
N TYR A 3 -20.26 9.35 63.11
CA TYR A 3 -19.00 9.26 62.40
C TYR A 3 -19.31 9.07 60.91
N LEU A 4 -19.08 10.10 60.12
CA LEU A 4 -19.11 10.01 58.66
C LEU A 4 -17.83 9.30 58.17
N ASN A 5 -18.05 8.21 57.49
CA ASN A 5 -17.05 7.32 56.93
C ASN A 5 -16.34 7.98 55.74
N SER A 6 -15.23 8.63 55.99
CA SER A 6 -14.39 9.36 55.00
C SER A 6 -13.61 8.44 54.02
N GLY A 7 -13.70 7.13 54.18
CA GLY A 7 -12.88 6.18 53.41
C GLY A 7 -13.47 5.82 52.02
N ASP A 8 -14.77 5.97 51.85
CA ASP A 8 -15.43 5.47 50.63
C ASP A 8 -15.21 6.36 49.39
N ASP A 9 -15.06 7.67 49.60
CA ASP A 9 -14.90 8.65 48.52
C ASP A 9 -13.49 8.62 47.89
N THR A 10 -12.48 8.30 48.68
CA THR A 10 -11.09 8.17 48.21
C THR A 10 -10.93 6.90 47.37
N MET A 11 -11.54 5.79 47.77
CA MET A 11 -11.51 4.52 47.04
C MET A 11 -12.21 4.62 45.67
N LYS A 12 -13.36 5.29 45.62
CA LYS A 12 -14.08 5.55 44.36
C LYS A 12 -13.28 6.37 43.37
N LYS A 13 -12.57 7.41 43.85
CA LYS A 13 -11.67 8.23 43.00
C LYS A 13 -10.48 7.45 42.46
N VAL A 14 -9.88 6.58 43.29
CA VAL A 14 -8.76 5.72 42.85
C VAL A 14 -9.22 4.71 41.83
N VAL A 15 -10.39 4.06 42.00
CA VAL A 15 -10.95 3.09 41.04
C VAL A 15 -11.29 3.77 39.71
N CYS A 16 -11.88 4.96 39.74
CA CYS A 16 -12.16 5.72 38.51
C CYS A 16 -10.87 6.13 37.79
N LEU A 17 -9.81 6.47 38.52
CA LEU A 17 -8.51 6.83 37.92
C LEU A 17 -7.86 5.61 37.24
N PHE A 18 -7.92 4.43 37.86
CA PHE A 18 -7.41 3.19 37.27
C PHE A 18 -8.23 2.76 36.04
N LEU A 19 -9.55 2.89 36.06
CA LEU A 19 -10.41 2.60 34.91
C LEU A 19 -10.15 3.56 33.76
N ALA A 20 -9.94 4.85 34.03
CA ALA A 20 -9.58 5.82 33.00
C ALA A 20 -8.21 5.53 32.37
N LEU A 21 -7.24 5.12 33.18
CA LEU A 21 -5.88 4.78 32.72
C LEU A 21 -5.87 3.50 31.87
N THR A 22 -6.67 2.49 32.23
CA THR A 22 -6.80 1.26 31.43
C THR A 22 -7.48 1.49 30.10
N VAL A 23 -8.49 2.36 30.02
CA VAL A 23 -9.15 2.75 28.76
C VAL A 23 -8.19 3.52 27.86
N LEU A 24 -7.35 4.41 28.39
CA LEU A 24 -6.33 5.12 27.61
C LEU A 24 -5.27 4.18 27.02
N LEU A 25 -4.90 3.11 27.73
CA LEU A 25 -3.89 2.14 27.26
C LEU A 25 -4.44 1.20 26.16
N THR A 26 -5.75 1.03 26.04
CA THR A 26 -6.34 0.19 24.98
C THR A 26 -6.41 0.89 23.62
N PHE A 27 -6.32 2.22 23.56
CA PHE A 27 -6.31 2.96 22.29
C PHE A 27 -4.92 3.10 21.64
N VAL A 28 -3.83 2.68 22.31
CA VAL A 28 -2.47 2.77 21.76
C VAL A 28 -2.07 1.51 20.99
N SER A 29 -2.94 0.49 20.93
CA SER A 29 -2.69 -0.69 20.08
C SER A 29 -3.33 -0.54 18.69
N CYS A 30 -3.13 0.62 18.03
CA CYS A 30 -3.09 0.63 16.57
C CYS A 30 -1.81 -0.13 16.21
N SER A 31 -1.98 -1.40 15.91
CA SER A 31 -0.96 -2.21 15.30
C SER A 31 -0.58 -1.57 13.96
N ASN A 32 0.43 -0.70 13.97
CA ASN A 32 1.21 -0.46 12.78
C ASN A 32 1.80 -1.82 12.39
N ARG A 33 1.06 -2.56 11.55
CA ARG A 33 1.71 -3.59 10.76
C ARG A 33 2.68 -2.81 9.86
N GLU A 34 3.93 -2.69 10.30
CA GLU A 34 5.01 -2.41 9.38
C GLU A 34 4.94 -3.50 8.31
N ILE A 35 4.38 -3.15 7.17
CA ILE A 35 4.54 -3.93 5.96
C ILE A 35 6.03 -3.82 5.69
N LYS A 36 6.79 -4.88 6.00
CA LYS A 36 8.18 -4.99 5.57
C LYS A 36 8.14 -4.96 4.04
N VAL A 37 8.41 -3.80 3.49
CA VAL A 37 8.67 -3.65 2.06
C VAL A 37 10.08 -4.20 1.88
N ASP A 38 10.21 -5.31 1.18
CA ASP A 38 11.51 -5.75 0.69
C ASP A 38 12.13 -4.59 -0.10
N PRO A 39 13.45 -4.37 0.01
CA PRO A 39 14.10 -3.32 -0.74
C PRO A 39 13.73 -3.48 -2.22
N GLN A 40 13.12 -2.46 -2.77
CA GLN A 40 12.68 -2.48 -4.16
C GLN A 40 13.92 -2.51 -5.05
N GLU A 41 14.07 -3.58 -5.81
CA GLU A 41 14.97 -3.60 -6.95
C GLU A 41 14.28 -2.85 -8.10
N TRP A 42 14.85 -1.73 -8.53
CA TRP A 42 14.35 -0.96 -9.66
C TRP A 42 14.29 -1.84 -10.92
N GLY A 43 13.15 -1.76 -11.61
CA GLY A 43 12.91 -2.61 -12.77
C GLY A 43 12.37 -4.01 -12.45
N SER A 44 12.04 -4.30 -11.20
CA SER A 44 11.40 -5.55 -10.80
C SER A 44 9.94 -5.36 -10.45
N PHE A 45 9.09 -6.27 -10.92
CA PHE A 45 7.67 -6.25 -10.57
C PHE A 45 7.42 -6.76 -9.16
N SER A 46 6.66 -5.97 -8.38
CA SER A 46 6.19 -6.34 -7.05
C SER A 46 4.75 -6.84 -7.10
N PRO A 47 4.41 -7.94 -6.44
CA PRO A 47 3.04 -8.45 -6.40
C PRO A 47 2.10 -7.67 -5.47
N ASN A 48 2.62 -6.78 -4.62
CA ASN A 48 1.81 -6.14 -3.57
C ASN A 48 1.99 -4.63 -3.52
N LYS A 49 3.19 -4.17 -3.20
CA LYS A 49 3.51 -2.76 -3.00
C LYS A 49 4.80 -2.39 -3.72
N THR A 50 4.80 -1.22 -4.33
CA THR A 50 6.00 -0.62 -4.93
C THR A 50 5.99 0.89 -4.70
N THR A 51 7.17 1.51 -4.71
CA THR A 51 7.36 2.93 -4.40
C THR A 51 8.00 3.62 -5.59
N SER A 52 7.59 4.86 -5.89
CA SER A 52 8.19 5.67 -6.95
C SER A 52 9.67 5.98 -6.66
N TYR A 53 10.42 6.33 -7.71
CA TYR A 53 11.87 6.53 -7.68
C TYR A 53 12.34 7.54 -6.62
N ASP A 54 11.53 8.53 -6.29
CA ASP A 54 11.83 9.58 -5.31
C ASP A 54 11.07 9.40 -3.97
N ASN A 55 10.36 8.30 -3.81
CA ASN A 55 9.46 7.99 -2.69
C ASN A 55 8.27 8.96 -2.51
N LYS A 56 7.93 9.77 -3.52
CA LYS A 56 6.76 10.66 -3.45
C LYS A 56 5.46 9.88 -3.44
N TYR A 57 5.38 8.81 -4.23
CA TYR A 57 4.19 7.95 -4.33
C TYR A 57 4.52 6.50 -3.98
N TYR A 58 3.53 5.78 -3.53
CA TYR A 58 3.56 4.33 -3.53
C TYR A 58 2.26 3.77 -4.12
N ALA A 59 2.34 2.59 -4.70
CA ALA A 59 1.20 1.88 -5.25
C ALA A 59 0.97 0.57 -4.51
N LEU A 60 -0.30 0.25 -4.24
CA LEU A 60 -0.75 -1.03 -3.72
C LEU A 60 -1.57 -1.76 -4.78
N GLN A 61 -1.29 -3.05 -4.93
CA GLN A 61 -2.11 -3.94 -5.72
C GLN A 61 -2.98 -4.80 -4.80
N THR A 62 -4.28 -4.82 -5.08
CA THR A 62 -5.28 -5.65 -4.39
C THR A 62 -6.21 -6.33 -5.40
N VAL A 63 -7.03 -7.25 -4.94
CA VAL A 63 -8.11 -7.86 -5.73
C VAL A 63 -9.43 -7.53 -5.07
N ASN A 64 -10.39 -7.03 -5.82
CA ASN A 64 -11.71 -6.71 -5.31
C ASN A 64 -12.65 -7.94 -5.30
N ASP A 65 -13.85 -7.79 -4.74
CA ASP A 65 -14.85 -8.86 -4.60
C ASP A 65 -15.36 -9.44 -5.95
N ASN A 66 -15.07 -8.78 -7.06
CA ASN A 66 -15.43 -9.24 -8.42
C ASN A 66 -14.25 -9.85 -9.18
N ASP A 67 -13.17 -10.19 -8.48
CA ASP A 67 -11.93 -10.73 -9.04
C ASP A 67 -11.21 -9.79 -10.02
N TYR A 68 -11.31 -8.47 -9.81
CA TYR A 68 -10.51 -7.51 -10.57
C TYR A 68 -9.31 -7.05 -9.75
N ILE A 69 -8.18 -6.92 -10.44
CA ILE A 69 -7.02 -6.21 -9.91
C ILE A 69 -7.42 -4.74 -9.70
N VAL A 70 -7.05 -4.20 -8.56
CA VAL A 70 -7.13 -2.78 -8.26
C VAL A 70 -5.74 -2.30 -7.88
N VAL A 71 -5.26 -1.31 -8.59
CA VAL A 71 -4.02 -0.60 -8.25
C VAL A 71 -4.41 0.76 -7.70
N THR A 72 -4.02 1.04 -6.46
CA THR A 72 -4.29 2.31 -5.80
C THR A 72 -2.96 2.99 -5.51
N ILE A 73 -2.86 4.25 -5.91
CA ILE A 73 -1.67 5.09 -5.73
C ILE A 73 -1.93 6.07 -4.59
N TYR A 74 -0.97 6.16 -3.69
CA TYR A 74 -1.00 7.02 -2.52
C TYR A 74 0.17 8.00 -2.54
N GLU A 75 -0.05 9.20 -2.02
CA GLU A 75 1.04 10.09 -1.68
C GLU A 75 1.71 9.62 -0.39
N THR A 76 3.04 9.45 -0.40
CA THR A 76 3.76 8.83 0.72
C THR A 76 3.75 9.67 2.00
N GLU A 77 3.78 11.01 1.87
CA GLU A 77 3.85 11.93 3.02
C GLU A 77 2.52 12.00 3.78
N THR A 78 1.40 12.00 3.06
CA THR A 78 0.06 12.20 3.62
C THR A 78 -0.70 10.89 3.83
N ASP A 79 -0.27 9.81 3.17
CA ASP A 79 -0.98 8.53 3.08
C ASP A 79 -2.39 8.67 2.44
N GLU A 80 -2.59 9.73 1.65
CA GLU A 80 -3.84 9.98 0.93
C GLU A 80 -3.85 9.27 -0.41
N GLU A 81 -4.98 8.64 -0.74
CA GLU A 81 -5.23 8.08 -2.06
C GLU A 81 -5.32 9.21 -3.08
N VAL A 82 -4.45 9.17 -4.10
CA VAL A 82 -4.42 10.17 -5.18
C VAL A 82 -5.01 9.65 -6.48
N TYR A 83 -4.93 8.34 -6.71
CA TYR A 83 -5.48 7.72 -7.93
C TYR A 83 -5.75 6.23 -7.71
N SER A 84 -6.75 5.69 -8.44
CA SER A 84 -7.03 4.25 -8.45
C SER A 84 -7.54 3.82 -9.82
N PHE A 85 -7.11 2.64 -10.27
CA PHE A 85 -7.54 2.06 -11.53
C PHE A 85 -7.57 0.54 -11.46
N SER A 86 -8.30 -0.06 -12.41
CA SER A 86 -8.45 -1.50 -12.49
C SER A 86 -8.13 -1.97 -13.91
N PRO A 87 -6.93 -2.51 -14.15
CA PRO A 87 -6.49 -2.87 -15.50
C PRO A 87 -7.25 -4.07 -16.07
N ALA A 88 -7.51 -5.09 -15.27
CA ALA A 88 -8.16 -6.30 -15.72
C ALA A 88 -8.59 -7.22 -14.56
N ARG A 89 -9.10 -8.41 -14.89
CA ARG A 89 -9.41 -9.47 -13.93
C ARG A 89 -8.15 -10.15 -13.41
N ALA A 90 -8.20 -10.59 -12.16
CA ALA A 90 -7.14 -11.30 -11.47
C ALA A 90 -7.17 -12.81 -11.76
N TYR A 91 -6.81 -13.20 -12.99
CA TYR A 91 -6.81 -14.63 -13.34
C TYR A 91 -5.53 -15.35 -12.98
N ASP A 92 -4.40 -14.64 -13.03
CA ASP A 92 -3.08 -15.21 -12.83
C ASP A 92 -2.15 -14.22 -12.12
N PHE A 93 -0.83 -14.39 -12.27
CA PHE A 93 0.14 -13.51 -11.62
C PHE A 93 0.05 -12.09 -12.17
N TRP A 94 0.03 -11.14 -11.23
CA TRP A 94 0.13 -9.72 -11.48
C TRP A 94 1.28 -9.12 -10.69
N GLY A 95 1.95 -8.17 -11.29
CA GLY A 95 2.95 -7.36 -10.61
C GLY A 95 2.88 -5.91 -11.06
N ILE A 96 3.36 -5.01 -10.23
CA ILE A 96 3.44 -3.58 -10.51
C ILE A 96 4.88 -3.09 -10.37
N CYS A 97 5.29 -2.16 -11.24
CA CYS A 97 6.63 -1.59 -11.25
C CYS A 97 6.59 -0.12 -11.65
N TRP A 98 7.27 0.75 -10.91
CA TRP A 98 7.50 2.14 -11.32
C TRP A 98 8.70 2.23 -12.26
N GLU A 99 8.65 3.19 -13.17
CA GLU A 99 9.86 3.61 -13.89
C GLU A 99 10.87 4.30 -12.94
N SER A 100 12.14 4.26 -13.32
CA SER A 100 13.24 4.73 -12.47
C SER A 100 13.39 6.24 -12.38
N ASP A 101 12.72 7.00 -13.23
CA ASP A 101 12.90 8.45 -13.38
C ASP A 101 11.61 9.20 -13.74
N THR A 102 10.49 8.49 -13.83
CA THR A 102 9.15 9.05 -14.08
C THR A 102 8.15 8.52 -13.07
N TYR A 103 6.92 9.04 -13.09
CA TYR A 103 5.81 8.47 -12.34
C TYR A 103 4.96 7.52 -13.18
N ASN A 104 5.48 7.02 -14.30
CA ASN A 104 4.82 5.96 -15.04
C ASN A 104 4.86 4.67 -14.23
N ILE A 105 3.76 3.91 -14.27
CA ILE A 105 3.64 2.63 -13.60
C ILE A 105 3.28 1.54 -14.61
N TRP A 106 4.03 0.47 -14.58
CA TRP A 106 3.81 -0.71 -15.39
C TRP A 106 3.07 -1.78 -14.59
N ILE A 107 2.12 -2.42 -15.24
CA ILE A 107 1.38 -3.56 -14.72
C ILE A 107 1.71 -4.74 -15.61
N GLN A 108 2.22 -5.81 -15.01
CA GLN A 108 2.50 -7.05 -15.73
C GLN A 108 1.53 -8.15 -15.31
N SER A 109 0.98 -8.84 -16.31
CA SER A 109 0.23 -10.07 -16.14
C SER A 109 0.83 -11.17 -16.98
N SER A 110 0.84 -12.41 -16.47
CA SER A 110 1.38 -13.57 -17.17
C SER A 110 0.49 -14.05 -18.33
N ASP A 111 -0.77 -13.64 -18.38
CA ASP A 111 -1.76 -14.16 -19.33
C ASP A 111 -2.28 -13.12 -20.33
N ILE A 112 -2.30 -11.83 -19.97
CA ILE A 112 -2.87 -10.77 -20.82
C ILE A 112 -1.88 -9.66 -21.20
N GLY A 113 -0.63 -9.75 -20.78
CA GLY A 113 0.45 -8.84 -21.21
C GLY A 113 0.72 -7.71 -20.25
N ASP A 114 1.41 -6.69 -20.76
CA ASP A 114 1.92 -5.57 -20.00
C ASP A 114 1.14 -4.30 -20.33
N TYR A 115 0.90 -3.47 -19.32
CA TYR A 115 0.19 -2.21 -19.44
C TYR A 115 1.00 -1.09 -18.82
N CYS A 116 1.12 0.04 -19.51
CA CYS A 116 1.69 1.26 -18.97
C CYS A 116 0.60 2.25 -18.63
N TYR A 117 0.63 2.78 -17.42
CA TYR A 117 -0.14 3.95 -17.04
C TYR A 117 0.81 5.13 -16.90
N LYS A 118 0.75 6.03 -17.87
CA LYS A 118 1.57 7.25 -17.90
C LYS A 118 1.03 8.31 -16.98
N TYR A 119 1.93 8.94 -16.23
CA TYR A 119 1.62 10.09 -15.41
C TYR A 119 1.51 11.35 -16.25
N ASP A 120 0.38 12.02 -16.12
CA ASP A 120 0.13 13.34 -16.73
C ASP A 120 -0.76 14.18 -15.81
N ASN A 121 -0.24 15.35 -15.35
CA ASN A 121 -0.99 16.31 -14.53
C ASN A 121 -1.74 15.69 -13.34
N ASP A 122 -1.02 15.01 -12.45
CA ASP A 122 -1.53 14.35 -11.23
C ASP A 122 -2.55 13.22 -11.49
N THR A 123 -2.53 12.62 -12.68
CA THR A 123 -3.34 11.47 -13.03
C THR A 123 -2.52 10.41 -13.78
N TRP A 124 -3.03 9.19 -13.88
CA TRP A 124 -2.41 8.09 -14.61
C TRP A 124 -3.34 7.61 -15.72
N ILE A 125 -2.87 7.67 -16.95
CA ILE A 125 -3.66 7.36 -18.15
C ILE A 125 -3.04 6.15 -18.84
N LEU A 126 -3.87 5.15 -19.17
CA LEU A 126 -3.44 3.98 -19.94
C LEU A 126 -2.85 4.42 -21.28
N ASP A 127 -1.63 3.98 -21.56
CA ASP A 127 -0.95 4.12 -22.85
C ASP A 127 -0.73 2.73 -23.45
N GLU A 128 -1.58 2.36 -24.39
CA GLU A 128 -1.54 1.06 -25.06
C GLU A 128 -0.38 0.94 -26.07
N GLU A 129 0.26 2.07 -26.42
CA GLU A 129 1.38 2.13 -27.37
C GLU A 129 2.74 2.28 -26.66
N ALA A 130 2.75 2.29 -25.32
CA ALA A 130 3.97 2.44 -24.55
C ALA A 130 4.91 1.24 -24.77
N GLU A 131 6.18 1.54 -25.01
CA GLU A 131 7.25 0.54 -25.06
C GLU A 131 7.88 0.43 -23.66
N MET A 132 7.99 -0.80 -23.15
CA MET A 132 8.60 -1.04 -21.84
C MET A 132 10.10 -0.75 -21.91
N PRO A 133 10.65 0.05 -20.97
CA PRO A 133 12.08 0.29 -20.91
C PRO A 133 12.89 -0.99 -20.72
N ASP A 134 14.02 -1.11 -21.40
CA ASP A 134 14.90 -2.29 -21.37
C ASP A 134 15.41 -2.66 -19.96
N TYR A 135 15.42 -1.71 -19.02
CA TYR A 135 15.87 -1.97 -17.66
C TYR A 135 14.78 -2.61 -16.78
N ILE A 136 13.51 -2.64 -17.23
CA ILE A 136 12.42 -3.31 -16.51
C ILE A 136 12.45 -4.80 -16.88
N ILE A 137 12.89 -5.61 -15.94
CA ILE A 137 13.00 -7.05 -16.12
C ILE A 137 11.62 -7.69 -15.98
N THR A 138 11.13 -8.30 -17.03
CA THR A 138 9.86 -9.03 -17.01
C THR A 138 9.95 -10.30 -16.16
N ARG A 139 8.81 -10.79 -15.68
CA ARG A 139 8.78 -12.08 -14.96
C ARG A 139 9.26 -13.23 -15.81
N HIS A 140 9.00 -13.20 -17.12
CA HIS A 140 9.47 -14.22 -18.05
C HIS A 140 10.99 -14.29 -18.05
N GLU A 141 11.67 -13.17 -18.12
CA GLU A 141 13.13 -13.08 -18.06
C GLU A 141 13.69 -13.53 -16.71
N LEU A 142 13.02 -13.18 -15.60
CA LEU A 142 13.41 -13.66 -14.26
C LEU A 142 13.28 -15.18 -14.11
N GLN A 143 12.30 -15.79 -14.76
CA GLN A 143 12.03 -17.23 -14.65
C GLN A 143 12.86 -18.06 -15.66
N PHE A 144 13.08 -17.57 -16.86
CA PHE A 144 13.67 -18.32 -17.97
C PHE A 144 15.00 -17.75 -18.49
N GLY A 145 15.41 -16.59 -17.99
CA GLY A 145 16.55 -15.83 -18.48
C GLY A 145 16.21 -15.04 -19.76
N SER A 146 17.03 -14.03 -20.06
CA SER A 146 16.97 -13.32 -21.36
C SER A 146 17.46 -14.25 -22.47
N GLU A 147 16.72 -14.40 -23.54
CA GLU A 147 17.14 -15.11 -24.76
C GLU A 147 18.28 -14.39 -25.50
#